data_53c16f56c2c42cb58691a244d69c118e
#
_entry.id   53c16f56c2c42cb58691a244d69c118e
#
_cell.length_a   1.000
_cell.length_b   1.000
_cell.length_c   1.000
_cell.angle_alpha   90.00
_cell.angle_beta   90.00
_cell.angle_gamma   90.00
#
_symmetry.space_group_name_H-M   'P 1'
#
loop_
_entity.id
_entity.type
_entity.pdbx_description
1 polymer ?
#
loop_
_entity_poly.entity_id
_entity_poly.type
_entity_poly.pdbx_seq_one_letter_code
_entity_poly.pdbx_strand_id
1 'polypeptide(L)'
;MVRATRSTRSWLRAVRPIRSKADFISAAYDIKSGIASLTDEGVAQYTELAGVTAKATKSTIGEMTSLFATGYGIYKEFYGDLSDLEFGEMFSAGISQSVKQFKTTGSGMAQSIQTLGASATTANVPLEEQLSILGMLQATMSGSEAGTKYKAFLRSAAKGGEALGL
;
A
#
# COMPACT_ATOMS: atom_id res chain seq x y z
N MET A 1 -6.95 3.29 -25.69
CA MET A 1 -5.63 2.60 -25.80
C MET A 1 -4.53 3.61 -25.43
N VAL A 2 -4.22 3.78 -24.13
CA VAL A 2 -3.17 4.69 -23.67
C VAL A 2 -1.85 3.92 -23.73
N ARG A 3 -0.99 4.30 -24.67
CA ARG A 3 0.39 3.80 -24.75
C ARG A 3 1.13 4.22 -23.47
N ALA A 4 1.51 3.28 -22.64
CA ALA A 4 2.47 3.49 -21.57
C ALA A 4 3.75 4.06 -22.20
N THR A 5 4.01 5.35 -21.97
CA THR A 5 5.16 6.04 -22.52
C THR A 5 6.44 5.49 -21.92
N ARG A 6 7.50 5.42 -22.74
CA ARG A 6 8.87 4.96 -22.37
C ARG A 6 9.45 5.64 -21.12
N SER A 7 8.83 6.68 -20.63
CA SER A 7 9.26 7.47 -19.46
C SER A 7 9.10 6.73 -18.13
N THR A 8 8.11 5.85 -17.98
CA THR A 8 7.87 5.11 -16.71
C THR A 8 8.91 4.04 -16.41
N ARG A 9 9.65 3.55 -17.44
CA ARG A 9 10.68 2.53 -17.23
C ARG A 9 12.07 3.08 -16.92
N SER A 10 12.34 4.35 -17.17
CA SER A 10 13.68 4.91 -16.99
C SER A 10 14.02 5.23 -15.54
N TRP A 11 13.04 5.64 -14.72
CA TRP A 11 13.27 5.91 -13.30
C TRP A 11 13.44 4.63 -12.47
N LEU A 12 12.81 3.52 -12.86
CA LEU A 12 13.03 2.21 -12.25
C LEU A 12 14.48 1.73 -12.38
N ARG A 13 15.18 2.09 -13.45
CA ARG A 13 16.61 1.76 -13.64
C ARG A 13 17.57 2.60 -12.79
N ALA A 14 17.17 3.81 -12.41
CA ALA A 14 18.02 4.73 -11.65
C ALA A 14 18.05 4.45 -10.14
N VAL A 15 17.12 3.65 -9.63
CA VAL A 15 16.97 3.36 -8.20
C VAL A 15 17.34 1.91 -7.95
N ARG A 16 18.55 1.64 -7.47
CA ARG A 16 18.94 0.32 -6.93
C ARG A 16 18.67 0.30 -5.41
N PRO A 17 17.48 -0.16 -4.96
CA PRO A 17 17.13 -0.12 -3.54
C PRO A 17 17.57 -1.36 -2.76
N ILE A 18 17.97 -2.42 -3.45
CA ILE A 18 18.30 -3.70 -2.84
C ILE A 18 19.82 -3.77 -2.69
N ARG A 19 20.32 -3.88 -1.45
CA ARG A 19 21.74 -3.83 -1.13
C ARG A 19 22.46 -5.16 -1.37
N SER A 20 21.74 -6.29 -1.39
CA SER A 20 22.33 -7.60 -1.62
C SER A 20 21.38 -8.54 -2.37
N LYS A 21 21.95 -9.60 -2.99
CA LYS A 21 21.16 -10.68 -3.61
C LYS A 21 20.32 -11.43 -2.56
N ALA A 22 20.84 -11.56 -1.33
CA ALA A 22 20.14 -12.24 -0.24
C ALA A 22 18.88 -11.47 0.16
N ASP A 23 18.94 -10.13 0.26
CA ASP A 23 17.77 -9.29 0.58
C ASP A 23 16.68 -9.44 -0.50
N PHE A 24 17.08 -9.51 -1.77
CA PHE A 24 16.14 -9.70 -2.88
C PHE A 24 15.45 -11.07 -2.81
N ILE A 25 16.19 -12.12 -2.56
CA ILE A 25 15.65 -13.49 -2.47
C ILE A 25 14.68 -13.60 -1.29
N SER A 26 15.04 -13.05 -0.13
CA SER A 26 14.15 -13.02 1.04
C SER A 26 12.87 -12.25 0.75
N ALA A 27 12.99 -11.06 0.17
CA ALA A 27 11.84 -10.23 -0.20
C ALA A 27 10.93 -10.92 -1.24
N ALA A 28 11.52 -11.60 -2.24
CA ALA A 28 10.77 -12.37 -3.23
C ALA A 28 10.00 -13.55 -2.60
N TYR A 29 10.62 -14.22 -1.63
CA TYR A 29 9.95 -15.27 -0.87
C TYR A 29 8.76 -14.73 -0.07
N ASP A 30 8.92 -13.58 0.58
CA ASP A 30 7.85 -12.93 1.36
C ASP A 30 6.70 -12.52 0.44
N ILE A 31 6.98 -11.94 -0.71
CA ILE A 31 5.95 -11.58 -1.72
C ILE A 31 5.22 -12.84 -2.20
N LYS A 32 5.94 -13.89 -2.60
CA LYS A 32 5.33 -15.13 -3.09
C LYS A 32 4.47 -15.81 -2.02
N SER A 33 4.92 -15.79 -0.78
CA SER A 33 4.18 -16.36 0.35
C SER A 33 2.92 -15.56 0.68
N GLY A 34 2.99 -14.24 0.54
CA GLY A 34 1.86 -13.35 0.83
C GLY A 34 0.85 -13.21 -0.32
N ILE A 35 1.30 -13.39 -1.58
CA ILE A 35 0.47 -13.26 -2.78
C ILE A 35 0.73 -14.48 -3.70
N ALA A 36 0.17 -15.61 -3.30
CA ALA A 36 0.41 -16.89 -3.99
C ALA A 36 -0.05 -16.91 -5.46
N SER A 37 -0.99 -16.05 -5.86
CA SER A 37 -1.54 -15.95 -7.21
C SER A 37 -0.57 -15.31 -8.22
N LEU A 38 0.45 -14.59 -7.77
CA LEU A 38 1.41 -13.95 -8.66
C LEU A 38 2.25 -14.99 -9.44
N THR A 39 2.46 -14.70 -10.72
CA THR A 39 3.46 -15.40 -11.53
C THR A 39 4.87 -15.09 -11.03
N ASP A 40 5.87 -15.87 -11.46
CA ASP A 40 7.27 -15.62 -11.08
C ASP A 40 7.75 -14.22 -11.53
N GLU A 41 7.30 -13.76 -12.70
CA GLU A 41 7.53 -12.40 -13.17
C GLU A 41 6.85 -11.37 -12.27
N GLY A 42 5.60 -11.61 -11.88
CA GLY A 42 4.85 -10.76 -10.94
C GLY A 42 5.52 -10.67 -9.59
N VAL A 43 6.07 -11.77 -9.06
CA VAL A 43 6.85 -11.78 -7.81
C VAL A 43 8.10 -10.89 -7.93
N ALA A 44 8.83 -10.98 -9.05
CA ALA A 44 10.01 -10.14 -9.27
C ALA A 44 9.62 -8.65 -9.34
N GLN A 45 8.55 -8.32 -10.05
CA GLN A 45 8.02 -6.95 -10.18
C GLN A 45 7.59 -6.38 -8.82
N TYR A 46 6.83 -7.13 -8.03
CA TYR A 46 6.41 -6.69 -6.69
C TYR A 46 7.55 -6.56 -5.70
N THR A 47 8.55 -7.44 -5.80
CA THR A 47 9.77 -7.33 -4.99
C THR A 47 10.53 -6.04 -5.32
N GLU A 48 10.64 -5.69 -6.60
CA GLU A 48 11.26 -4.43 -7.03
C GLU A 48 10.46 -3.22 -6.55
N LEU A 49 9.13 -3.23 -6.70
CA LEU A 49 8.24 -2.17 -6.21
C LEU A 49 8.34 -1.99 -4.70
N ALA A 50 8.34 -3.08 -3.93
CA ALA A 50 8.52 -3.03 -2.48
C ALA A 50 9.88 -2.41 -2.10
N GLY A 51 10.94 -2.76 -2.81
CA GLY A 51 12.28 -2.17 -2.61
C GLY A 51 12.33 -0.68 -2.95
N VAL A 52 11.71 -0.25 -4.03
CA VAL A 52 11.61 1.17 -4.42
C VAL A 52 10.80 1.95 -3.38
N THR A 53 9.66 1.41 -2.95
CA THR A 53 8.81 2.03 -1.93
C THR A 53 9.52 2.14 -0.59
N ALA A 54 10.23 1.09 -0.17
CA ALA A 54 11.03 1.09 1.06
C ALA A 54 12.07 2.23 1.06
N LYS A 55 12.77 2.42 -0.07
CA LYS A 55 13.72 3.51 -0.21
C LYS A 55 13.04 4.89 -0.21
N ALA A 56 11.94 5.04 -0.94
CA ALA A 56 11.21 6.30 -1.03
C ALA A 56 10.63 6.74 0.32
N THR A 57 10.24 5.78 1.16
CA THR A 57 9.59 6.02 2.46
C THR A 57 10.53 5.85 3.65
N LYS A 58 11.82 5.55 3.41
CA LYS A 58 12.84 5.30 4.44
C LYS A 58 12.44 4.17 5.42
N SER A 59 11.73 3.17 4.91
CA SER A 59 11.34 1.97 5.64
C SER A 59 12.21 0.76 5.23
N THR A 60 12.01 -0.38 5.88
CA THR A 60 12.68 -1.63 5.51
C THR A 60 11.96 -2.33 4.35
N ILE A 61 12.69 -3.16 3.60
CA ILE A 61 12.08 -3.94 2.53
C ILE A 61 11.07 -4.95 3.08
N GLY A 62 11.33 -5.55 4.25
CA GLY A 62 10.39 -6.48 4.89
C GLY A 62 9.08 -5.82 5.32
N GLU A 63 9.10 -4.58 5.78
CA GLU A 63 7.87 -3.83 6.06
C GLU A 63 7.08 -3.57 4.78
N MET A 64 7.75 -3.27 3.67
CA MET A 64 7.07 -3.02 2.41
C MET A 64 6.57 -4.30 1.73
N THR A 65 7.29 -5.40 1.76
CA THR A 65 6.78 -6.69 1.27
C THR A 65 5.51 -7.12 2.02
N SER A 66 5.51 -6.98 3.35
CA SER A 66 4.32 -7.22 4.18
C SER A 66 3.17 -6.27 3.85
N LEU A 67 3.46 -4.98 3.64
CA LEU A 67 2.47 -3.99 3.25
C LEU A 67 1.87 -4.28 1.86
N PHE A 68 2.70 -4.66 0.88
CA PHE A 68 2.23 -5.01 -0.46
C PHE A 68 1.35 -6.26 -0.44
N ALA A 69 1.71 -7.28 0.34
CA ALA A 69 0.87 -8.47 0.52
C ALA A 69 -0.48 -8.13 1.14
N THR A 70 -0.48 -7.33 2.22
CA THR A 70 -1.70 -6.84 2.88
C THR A 70 -2.54 -5.98 1.93
N GLY A 71 -1.92 -5.03 1.24
CA GLY A 71 -2.60 -4.14 0.30
C GLY A 71 -3.21 -4.88 -0.88
N TYR A 72 -2.50 -5.86 -1.42
CA TYR A 72 -3.04 -6.71 -2.48
C TYR A 72 -4.30 -7.45 -2.01
N GLY A 73 -4.26 -8.08 -0.83
CA GLY A 73 -5.39 -8.81 -0.28
C GLY A 73 -6.61 -7.93 0.04
N ILE A 74 -6.39 -6.67 0.42
CA ILE A 74 -7.49 -5.75 0.78
C ILE A 74 -8.07 -5.05 -0.45
N TYR A 75 -7.21 -4.59 -1.38
CA TYR A 75 -7.62 -3.61 -2.39
C TYR A 75 -7.70 -4.16 -3.82
N LYS A 76 -6.92 -5.20 -4.17
CA LYS A 76 -6.81 -5.65 -5.57
C LYS A 76 -8.16 -5.97 -6.21
N GLU A 77 -9.08 -6.57 -5.46
CA GLU A 77 -10.41 -6.94 -5.96
C GLU A 77 -11.24 -5.70 -6.36
N PHE A 78 -11.08 -4.57 -5.65
CA PHE A 78 -11.77 -3.31 -5.94
C PHE A 78 -11.18 -2.58 -7.16
N TYR A 79 -9.99 -2.96 -7.59
CA TYR A 79 -9.30 -2.48 -8.77
C TYR A 79 -9.11 -3.62 -9.80
N GLY A 80 -10.17 -4.40 -10.00
CA GLY A 80 -10.16 -5.59 -10.85
C GLY A 80 -9.89 -5.32 -12.33
N ASP A 81 -10.08 -4.09 -12.78
CA ASP A 81 -9.74 -3.59 -14.12
C ASP A 81 -8.24 -3.37 -14.34
N LEU A 82 -7.46 -3.27 -13.26
CA LEU A 82 -6.00 -3.15 -13.33
C LEU A 82 -5.33 -4.54 -13.32
N SER A 83 -4.30 -4.70 -14.12
CA SER A 83 -3.38 -5.85 -13.99
C SER A 83 -2.67 -5.82 -12.63
N ASP A 84 -2.04 -6.93 -12.25
CA ASP A 84 -1.28 -6.99 -11.01
C ASP A 84 -0.18 -5.93 -10.95
N LEU A 85 0.55 -5.75 -12.05
CA LEU A 85 1.61 -4.75 -12.13
C LEU A 85 1.08 -3.32 -12.01
N GLU A 86 0.02 -2.98 -12.75
CA GLU A 86 -0.59 -1.65 -12.69
C GLU A 86 -1.11 -1.33 -11.28
N PHE A 87 -1.73 -2.30 -10.63
CA PHE A 87 -2.15 -2.15 -9.23
C PHE A 87 -0.94 -1.94 -8.31
N GLY A 88 0.11 -2.74 -8.44
CA GLY A 88 1.33 -2.62 -7.66
C GLY A 88 2.01 -1.25 -7.82
N GLU A 89 2.08 -0.73 -9.05
CA GLU A 89 2.62 0.60 -9.36
C GLU A 89 1.76 1.71 -8.74
N MET A 90 0.45 1.64 -8.88
CA MET A 90 -0.50 2.58 -8.28
C MET A 90 -0.36 2.58 -6.74
N PHE A 91 -0.32 1.42 -6.12
CA PHE A 91 -0.18 1.27 -4.67
C PHE A 91 1.15 1.83 -4.16
N SER A 92 2.27 1.49 -4.82
CA SER A 92 3.60 2.04 -4.54
C SER A 92 3.63 3.57 -4.60
N ALA A 93 3.06 4.14 -5.66
CA ALA A 93 2.99 5.58 -5.86
C ALA A 93 2.15 6.25 -4.78
N GLY A 94 0.98 5.70 -4.47
CA GLY A 94 0.07 6.22 -3.44
C GLY A 94 0.73 6.26 -2.05
N ILE A 95 1.38 5.17 -1.63
CA ILE A 95 2.11 5.10 -0.35
C ILE A 95 3.26 6.13 -0.32
N SER A 96 4.09 6.17 -1.37
CA SER A 96 5.24 7.06 -1.44
C SER A 96 4.83 8.54 -1.42
N GLN A 97 3.76 8.88 -2.15
CA GLN A 97 3.21 10.24 -2.19
C GLN A 97 2.62 10.64 -0.84
N SER A 98 1.84 9.78 -0.19
CA SER A 98 1.22 10.06 1.11
C SER A 98 2.27 10.28 2.20
N VAL A 99 3.30 9.43 2.24
CA VAL A 99 4.42 9.60 3.20
C VAL A 99 5.12 10.94 3.00
N LYS A 100 5.34 11.35 1.76
CA LYS A 100 5.97 12.64 1.42
C LYS A 100 5.05 13.82 1.76
N GLN A 101 3.78 13.75 1.39
CA GLN A 101 2.81 14.85 1.53
C GLN A 101 2.50 15.12 3.00
N PHE A 102 2.26 14.09 3.79
CA PHE A 102 1.87 14.21 5.20
C PHE A 102 3.05 14.13 6.16
N LYS A 103 4.29 14.01 5.65
CA LYS A 103 5.53 13.89 6.43
C LYS A 103 5.47 12.77 7.48
N THR A 104 4.77 11.68 7.14
CA THR A 104 4.73 10.45 7.94
C THR A 104 5.87 9.51 7.54
N THR A 105 5.84 8.27 7.98
CA THR A 105 6.83 7.23 7.66
C THR A 105 6.20 6.06 6.92
N GLY A 106 6.99 5.32 6.15
CA GLY A 106 6.53 4.08 5.52
C GLY A 106 6.04 3.07 6.54
N SER A 107 6.74 2.90 7.66
CA SER A 107 6.34 2.03 8.77
C SER A 107 5.02 2.48 9.40
N GLY A 108 4.84 3.79 9.64
CA GLY A 108 3.59 4.34 10.18
C GLY A 108 2.42 4.10 9.23
N MET A 109 2.62 4.31 7.93
CA MET A 109 1.58 4.05 6.92
C MET A 109 1.25 2.56 6.84
N ALA A 110 2.24 1.67 6.87
CA ALA A 110 2.05 0.23 6.90
C ALA A 110 1.22 -0.22 8.13
N GLN A 111 1.57 0.25 9.31
CA GLN A 111 0.83 -0.05 10.54
C GLN A 111 -0.62 0.45 10.50
N SER A 112 -0.85 1.64 9.95
CA SER A 112 -2.19 2.20 9.85
C SER A 112 -3.09 1.42 8.89
N ILE A 113 -2.58 1.03 7.73
CA ILE A 113 -3.31 0.21 6.75
C ILE A 113 -3.60 -1.19 7.32
N GLN A 114 -2.62 -1.84 7.95
CA GLN A 114 -2.81 -3.15 8.56
C GLN A 114 -3.85 -3.12 9.68
N THR A 115 -3.85 -2.06 10.50
CA THR A 115 -4.82 -1.90 11.60
C THR A 115 -6.22 -1.57 11.07
N LEU A 116 -6.33 -0.71 10.06
CA LEU A 116 -7.61 -0.38 9.41
C LEU A 116 -8.22 -1.62 8.75
N GLY A 117 -7.38 -2.44 8.10
CA GLY A 117 -7.81 -3.61 7.34
C GLY A 117 -8.78 -3.23 6.22
N ALA A 118 -9.75 -4.08 5.95
CA ALA A 118 -10.75 -3.87 4.89
C ALA A 118 -11.90 -2.91 5.27
N SER A 119 -11.89 -2.33 6.46
CA SER A 119 -13.04 -1.58 6.99
C SER A 119 -13.45 -0.40 6.11
N ALA A 120 -12.49 0.36 5.58
CA ALA A 120 -12.77 1.51 4.72
C ALA A 120 -13.14 1.07 3.30
N THR A 121 -12.52 0.02 2.78
CA THR A 121 -12.82 -0.55 1.47
C THR A 121 -14.22 -1.14 1.44
N THR A 122 -14.64 -1.84 2.50
CA THR A 122 -16.02 -2.34 2.66
C THR A 122 -17.04 -1.19 2.73
N ALA A 123 -16.63 -0.03 3.22
CA ALA A 123 -17.44 1.20 3.21
C ALA A 123 -17.35 1.98 1.87
N ASN A 124 -16.77 1.38 0.82
CA ASN A 124 -16.56 1.98 -0.51
C ASN A 124 -15.72 3.27 -0.51
N VAL A 125 -14.82 3.44 0.45
CA VAL A 125 -13.88 4.56 0.46
C VAL A 125 -12.72 4.25 -0.48
N PRO A 126 -12.43 5.11 -1.47
CA PRO A 126 -11.30 4.91 -2.38
C PRO A 126 -9.94 4.89 -1.66
N LEU A 127 -8.95 4.18 -2.20
CA LEU A 127 -7.62 4.06 -1.61
C LEU A 127 -6.96 5.41 -1.35
N GLU A 128 -7.05 6.33 -2.31
CA GLU A 128 -6.45 7.67 -2.19
C GLU A 128 -7.01 8.46 -1.01
N GLU A 129 -8.32 8.35 -0.77
CA GLU A 129 -8.97 8.98 0.38
C GLU A 129 -8.54 8.33 1.68
N GLN A 130 -8.46 6.99 1.73
CA GLN A 130 -7.95 6.27 2.89
C GLN A 130 -6.53 6.68 3.25
N LEU A 131 -5.63 6.75 2.26
CA LEU A 131 -4.24 7.18 2.46
C LEU A 131 -4.14 8.63 2.94
N SER A 132 -5.00 9.51 2.44
CA SER A 132 -5.05 10.92 2.85
C SER A 132 -5.51 11.05 4.30
N ILE A 133 -6.58 10.36 4.69
CA ILE A 133 -7.08 10.38 6.07
C ILE A 133 -6.05 9.80 7.04
N LEU A 134 -5.48 8.64 6.72
CA LEU A 134 -4.45 8.01 7.55
C LEU A 134 -3.21 8.90 7.67
N GLY A 135 -2.80 9.54 6.59
CA GLY A 135 -1.67 10.47 6.59
C GLY A 135 -1.92 11.69 7.49
N MET A 136 -3.10 12.29 7.39
CA MET A 136 -3.49 13.43 8.25
C MET A 136 -3.54 13.06 9.73
N LEU A 137 -4.12 11.91 10.07
CA LEU A 137 -4.21 11.44 11.46
C LEU A 137 -2.83 11.21 12.06
N GLN A 138 -1.87 10.71 11.28
CA GLN A 138 -0.49 10.47 11.73
C GLN A 138 0.29 11.76 12.03
N ALA A 139 -0.23 12.94 11.74
CA ALA A 139 0.36 14.20 12.20
C ALA A 139 0.33 14.34 13.72
N THR A 140 -0.60 13.66 14.40
CA THR A 140 -0.83 13.79 15.85
C THR A 140 -0.83 12.46 16.60
N MET A 141 -0.77 11.33 15.90
CA MET A 141 -0.82 10.01 16.52
C MET A 141 0.01 8.98 15.75
N SER A 142 0.26 7.82 16.36
CA SER A 142 0.96 6.70 15.70
C SER A 142 0.13 6.09 14.57
N GLY A 143 0.79 5.33 13.67
CA GLY A 143 0.10 4.63 12.59
C GLY A 143 -0.98 3.67 13.08
N SER A 144 -0.71 2.88 14.12
CA SER A 144 -1.71 1.98 14.73
C SER A 144 -2.90 2.73 15.31
N GLU A 145 -2.67 3.85 16.00
CA GLU A 145 -3.73 4.70 16.54
C GLU A 145 -4.57 5.31 15.43
N ALA A 146 -3.94 5.81 14.37
CA ALA A 146 -4.62 6.36 13.20
C ALA A 146 -5.57 5.32 12.55
N GLY A 147 -5.07 4.11 12.31
CA GLY A 147 -5.90 3.00 11.81
C GLY A 147 -7.06 2.65 12.73
N THR A 148 -6.81 2.58 14.04
CA THR A 148 -7.83 2.29 15.05
C THR A 148 -8.92 3.38 15.10
N LYS A 149 -8.53 4.66 15.11
CA LYS A 149 -9.46 5.79 15.17
C LYS A 149 -10.31 5.87 13.90
N TYR A 150 -9.69 5.69 12.74
CA TYR A 150 -10.43 5.70 11.48
C TYR A 150 -11.42 4.54 11.39
N LYS A 151 -11.01 3.34 11.80
CA LYS A 151 -11.91 2.17 11.89
C LYS A 151 -13.09 2.40 12.83
N ALA A 152 -12.86 3.01 13.99
CA ALA A 152 -13.91 3.36 14.94
C ALA A 152 -14.88 4.40 14.36
N PHE A 153 -14.37 5.41 13.67
CA PHE A 153 -15.19 6.39 12.96
C PHE A 153 -16.11 5.74 11.92
N LEU A 154 -15.58 4.87 11.06
CA LEU A 154 -16.38 4.17 10.05
C LEU A 154 -17.50 3.33 10.66
N ARG A 155 -17.22 2.64 11.77
CA ARG A 155 -18.25 1.89 12.50
C ARG A 155 -19.34 2.78 13.09
N SER A 156 -18.97 3.93 13.62
CA SER A 156 -19.91 4.89 14.19
C SER A 156 -20.76 5.53 13.10
N ALA A 157 -20.16 5.86 11.95
CA ALA A 157 -20.87 6.42 10.81
C ALA A 157 -21.89 5.42 10.25
N ALA A 158 -21.54 4.15 10.11
CA ALA A 158 -22.46 3.11 9.66
C ALA A 158 -23.67 2.96 10.60
N LYS A 159 -23.45 2.92 11.93
CA LYS A 159 -24.53 2.85 12.92
C LYS A 159 -25.42 4.10 12.89
N GLY A 160 -24.82 5.28 12.69
CA GLY A 160 -25.56 6.53 12.55
C GLY A 160 -26.45 6.54 11.30
N GLY A 161 -25.96 6.01 10.18
CA GLY A 161 -26.72 5.82 8.95
C GLY A 161 -27.93 4.90 9.14
N GLU A 162 -27.71 3.72 9.75
CA GLU A 162 -28.80 2.78 10.09
C GLU A 162 -29.86 3.41 10.99
N ALA A 163 -29.47 4.20 12.00
CA ALA A 163 -30.37 4.88 12.90
C ALA A 163 -31.22 5.97 12.21
N LEU A 164 -30.71 6.54 11.12
CA LEU A 164 -31.41 7.56 10.31
C LEU A 164 -32.14 6.94 9.12
N GLY A 165 -32.09 5.62 8.93
CA GLY A 165 -32.77 4.94 7.83
C GLY A 165 -32.10 5.17 6.46
N LEU A 166 -30.79 5.47 6.44
CA LEU A 166 -29.98 5.70 5.26
C LEU A 166 -29.21 4.45 4.84
#